data_146e2baa6a4e53a65a26b2d3c05a4d00
#
_entry.id   146e2baa6a4e53a65a26b2d3c05a4d00
#
_cell.length_a   1.000
_cell.length_b   1.000
_cell.length_c   1.000
_cell.angle_alpha   90.00
_cell.angle_beta   90.00
_cell.angle_gamma   90.00
#
_symmetry.space_group_name_H-M   'P 1'
#
loop_
_entity.id
_entity.type
_entity.pdbx_description
1 polymer ?
#
loop_
_entity_poly.entity_id
_entity_poly.type
_entity_poly.pdbx_seq_one_letter_code
_entity_poly.pdbx_strand_id
1 'polypeptide(L)'
;MRITINRAELLAAVKRASTIAPPDSPLDVLKGVLLEADSADGMLTVTSTNLEVSLAEKLPCTVHEDGALVFTAKTLAEMLQRFPEETAELCRRENRGRMTLTSGSAGYSVDVWDMGAFPKPDLPFPEDTVKVSGVPNMARHTVFATTQDQSKPLLRCVNLMFTSTGLRAAGSNGSCIVTAKGDDQSTGDISLLIPASSLGKLAGMCGNEDVFRVGTTGKSIVFFKENFLFSSRLMDGGYIDTDSLLKTITNSFTVLTDIKEMRDALFSVMSVAPDGRVRLSFQDQRLLFHCSGDLGSASAGIEVIALTGTPTGEYWYSARQLTSCLKALGGTITLGIAQGGMLTISTQDAYYLQNVMRAPAAKKKVTKAAKPPAVKAA
;
A
#
# COMPACT_ATOMS: atom_id res chain seq x y z
N MET A 1 -18.97 -29.06 -12.58
CA MET A 1 -17.59 -28.69 -12.23
C MET A 1 -17.06 -29.66 -11.19
N ARG A 2 -15.97 -30.35 -11.51
CA ARG A 2 -15.24 -31.19 -10.54
C ARG A 2 -13.75 -31.09 -10.81
N ILE A 3 -12.98 -30.71 -9.79
CA ILE A 3 -11.53 -30.52 -9.88
C ILE A 3 -10.80 -31.08 -8.66
N THR A 4 -9.55 -31.48 -8.88
CA THR A 4 -8.57 -31.77 -7.80
C THR A 4 -7.40 -30.80 -7.96
N ILE A 5 -7.05 -30.09 -6.88
CA ILE A 5 -6.06 -28.99 -6.91
C ILE A 5 -5.18 -28.99 -5.68
N ASN A 6 -3.96 -28.45 -5.80
CA ASN A 6 -3.10 -28.19 -4.64
C ASN A 6 -3.77 -27.15 -3.72
N ARG A 7 -3.99 -27.56 -2.45
CA ARG A 7 -4.67 -26.74 -1.44
C ARG A 7 -3.93 -25.44 -1.13
N ALA A 8 -2.60 -25.48 -1.05
CA ALA A 8 -1.81 -24.30 -0.68
C ALA A 8 -1.83 -23.24 -1.79
N GLU A 9 -1.76 -23.67 -3.06
CA GLU A 9 -1.84 -22.76 -4.23
C GLU A 9 -3.24 -22.13 -4.31
N LEU A 10 -4.30 -22.93 -4.19
CA LEU A 10 -5.67 -22.42 -4.17
C LEU A 10 -5.90 -21.44 -3.01
N LEU A 11 -5.42 -21.77 -1.80
CA LEU A 11 -5.53 -20.90 -0.64
C LEU A 11 -4.81 -19.55 -0.89
N ALA A 12 -3.61 -19.58 -1.48
CA ALA A 12 -2.85 -18.37 -1.79
C ALA A 12 -3.58 -17.48 -2.79
N ALA A 13 -4.12 -18.05 -3.87
CA ALA A 13 -4.89 -17.32 -4.89
C ALA A 13 -6.19 -16.76 -4.30
N VAL A 14 -6.94 -17.54 -3.53
CA VAL A 14 -8.18 -17.07 -2.88
C VAL A 14 -7.89 -15.97 -1.84
N LYS A 15 -6.78 -16.04 -1.12
CA LYS A 15 -6.35 -14.95 -0.22
C LYS A 15 -6.05 -13.67 -1.00
N ARG A 16 -5.35 -13.74 -2.14
CA ARG A 16 -5.15 -12.57 -3.01
C ARG A 16 -6.48 -12.03 -3.53
N ALA A 17 -7.36 -12.89 -4.04
CA ALA A 17 -8.69 -12.53 -4.48
C ALA A 17 -9.53 -11.86 -3.38
N SER A 18 -9.43 -12.32 -2.13
CA SER A 18 -10.14 -11.74 -1.00
C SER A 18 -9.71 -10.30 -0.65
N THR A 19 -8.52 -9.86 -1.07
CA THR A 19 -8.09 -8.46 -0.91
C THR A 19 -8.80 -7.51 -1.89
N ILE A 20 -9.28 -8.06 -3.01
CA ILE A 20 -10.06 -7.31 -4.01
C ILE A 20 -11.54 -7.29 -3.64
N ALA A 21 -12.09 -8.45 -3.28
CA ALA A 21 -13.50 -8.61 -2.90
C ALA A 21 -13.83 -7.73 -1.68
N PRO A 22 -14.71 -6.72 -1.81
CA PRO A 22 -15.01 -5.81 -0.70
C PRO A 22 -15.87 -6.50 0.35
N PRO A 23 -15.47 -6.51 1.64
CA PRO A 23 -16.23 -7.20 2.69
C PRO A 23 -17.62 -6.59 2.94
N ASP A 24 -17.75 -5.28 2.70
CA ASP A 24 -18.96 -4.50 2.99
C ASP A 24 -19.69 -4.03 1.72
N SER A 25 -19.56 -4.78 0.62
CA SER A 25 -20.27 -4.45 -0.63
C SER A 25 -21.79 -4.51 -0.46
N PRO A 26 -22.54 -3.54 -1.02
CA PRO A 26 -23.98 -3.64 -1.12
C PRO A 26 -24.44 -4.76 -2.09
N LEU A 27 -23.56 -5.20 -3.00
CA LEU A 27 -23.75 -6.34 -3.87
C LEU A 27 -23.03 -7.55 -3.28
N ASP A 28 -23.77 -8.45 -2.65
CA ASP A 28 -23.19 -9.61 -1.97
C ASP A 28 -22.29 -10.46 -2.86
N VAL A 29 -22.63 -10.58 -4.13
CA VAL A 29 -21.86 -11.36 -5.12
C VAL A 29 -20.43 -10.85 -5.29
N LEU A 30 -20.17 -9.55 -5.08
CA LEU A 30 -18.81 -8.97 -5.10
C LEU A 30 -17.93 -9.38 -3.91
N LYS A 31 -18.53 -9.89 -2.83
CA LYS A 31 -17.79 -10.50 -1.71
C LYS A 31 -17.22 -11.87 -2.08
N GLY A 32 -17.60 -12.36 -3.25
CA GLY A 32 -17.24 -13.66 -3.79
C GLY A 32 -16.02 -13.64 -4.69
N VAL A 33 -15.62 -14.84 -5.01
CA VAL A 33 -14.65 -15.18 -6.03
C VAL A 33 -15.32 -16.10 -7.03
N LEU A 34 -15.16 -15.82 -8.31
CA LEU A 34 -15.57 -16.69 -9.40
C LEU A 34 -14.45 -17.71 -9.65
N LEU A 35 -14.81 -18.97 -9.62
CA LEU A 35 -13.93 -20.10 -9.92
C LEU A 35 -14.42 -20.76 -11.21
N GLU A 36 -13.57 -20.81 -12.24
CA GLU A 36 -13.88 -21.40 -13.54
C GLU A 36 -12.85 -22.47 -13.89
N ALA A 37 -13.29 -23.70 -14.06
CA ALA A 37 -12.45 -24.84 -14.43
C ALA A 37 -12.63 -25.16 -15.91
N ASP A 38 -11.52 -25.26 -16.62
CA ASP A 38 -11.47 -25.60 -18.05
C ASP A 38 -10.54 -26.79 -18.26
N SER A 39 -11.09 -27.87 -18.80
CA SER A 39 -10.36 -29.10 -19.12
C SER A 39 -9.45 -28.96 -20.34
N ALA A 40 -9.70 -27.98 -21.21
CA ALA A 40 -8.91 -27.77 -22.42
C ALA A 40 -7.48 -27.31 -22.09
N ASP A 41 -7.31 -26.46 -21.06
CA ASP A 41 -6.01 -25.98 -20.59
C ASP A 41 -5.56 -26.59 -19.24
N GLY A 42 -6.45 -27.38 -18.60
CA GLY A 42 -6.15 -28.02 -17.30
C GLY A 42 -5.99 -27.00 -16.16
N MET A 43 -6.69 -25.87 -16.24
CA MET A 43 -6.52 -24.76 -15.31
C MET A 43 -7.82 -24.41 -14.59
N LEU A 44 -7.65 -23.94 -13.36
CA LEU A 44 -8.69 -23.22 -12.61
C LEU A 44 -8.39 -21.71 -12.67
N THR A 45 -9.31 -20.93 -13.21
CA THR A 45 -9.25 -19.47 -13.15
C THR A 45 -9.98 -18.96 -11.91
N VAL A 46 -9.28 -18.20 -11.08
CA VAL A 46 -9.79 -17.54 -9.86
C VAL A 46 -9.94 -16.05 -10.17
N THR A 47 -11.18 -15.55 -10.25
CA THR A 47 -11.46 -14.15 -10.59
C THR A 47 -12.15 -13.43 -9.46
N SER A 48 -11.72 -12.22 -9.14
CA SER A 48 -12.42 -11.30 -8.22
C SER A 48 -12.42 -9.88 -8.74
N THR A 49 -13.43 -9.11 -8.36
CA THR A 49 -13.57 -7.71 -8.76
C THR A 49 -14.34 -6.91 -7.72
N ASN A 50 -14.04 -5.60 -7.64
CA ASN A 50 -14.87 -4.60 -6.96
C ASN A 50 -15.37 -3.52 -7.93
N LEU A 51 -15.36 -3.80 -9.24
CA LEU A 51 -15.72 -2.94 -10.37
C LEU A 51 -14.69 -1.85 -10.73
N GLU A 52 -13.76 -1.55 -9.84
CA GLU A 52 -12.63 -0.62 -10.08
C GLU A 52 -11.32 -1.38 -10.29
N VAL A 53 -11.16 -2.47 -9.54
CA VAL A 53 -10.01 -3.35 -9.58
C VAL A 53 -10.48 -4.77 -9.86
N SER A 54 -9.76 -5.47 -10.69
CA SER A 54 -10.03 -6.89 -10.99
C SER A 54 -8.74 -7.69 -10.94
N LEU A 55 -8.86 -8.91 -10.46
CA LEU A 55 -7.79 -9.90 -10.40
C LEU A 55 -8.28 -11.17 -11.09
N ALA A 56 -7.45 -11.73 -11.95
CA ALA A 56 -7.62 -13.08 -12.49
C ALA A 56 -6.30 -13.85 -12.33
N GLU A 57 -6.38 -15.05 -11.79
CA GLU A 57 -5.22 -15.91 -11.59
C GLU A 57 -5.55 -17.33 -12.04
N LYS A 58 -4.69 -17.93 -12.86
CA LYS A 58 -4.83 -19.30 -13.34
C LYS A 58 -3.94 -20.24 -12.52
N LEU A 59 -4.53 -21.34 -12.07
CA LEU A 59 -3.84 -22.37 -11.28
C LEU A 59 -3.92 -23.71 -11.99
N PRO A 60 -2.84 -24.48 -12.07
CA PRO A 60 -2.87 -25.82 -12.62
C PRO A 60 -3.70 -26.73 -11.71
N CYS A 61 -4.59 -27.53 -12.31
CA CYS A 61 -5.40 -28.48 -11.59
C CYS A 61 -5.79 -29.67 -12.48
N THR A 62 -6.23 -30.76 -11.84
CA THR A 62 -6.87 -31.85 -12.59
C THR A 62 -8.36 -31.54 -12.72
N VAL A 63 -8.79 -31.21 -13.93
CA VAL A 63 -10.21 -30.99 -14.23
C VAL A 63 -10.86 -32.28 -14.64
N HIS A 64 -11.84 -32.76 -13.85
CA HIS A 64 -12.64 -33.94 -14.14
C HIS A 64 -13.94 -33.58 -14.87
N GLU A 65 -14.48 -32.39 -14.56
CA GLU A 65 -15.68 -31.83 -15.18
C GLU A 65 -15.53 -30.31 -15.22
N ASP A 66 -15.74 -29.73 -16.40
CA ASP A 66 -15.76 -28.26 -16.58
C ASP A 66 -16.90 -27.62 -15.79
N GLY A 67 -16.78 -26.32 -15.60
CA GLY A 67 -17.83 -25.55 -15.00
C GLY A 67 -17.30 -24.38 -14.18
N ALA A 68 -18.23 -23.70 -13.53
CA ALA A 68 -17.89 -22.55 -12.73
C ALA A 68 -18.81 -22.41 -11.52
N LEU A 69 -18.33 -21.67 -10.52
CA LEU A 69 -19.11 -21.33 -9.33
C LEU A 69 -18.65 -20.00 -8.74
N VAL A 70 -19.51 -19.34 -7.99
CA VAL A 70 -19.19 -18.16 -7.19
C VAL A 70 -19.39 -18.47 -5.71
N PHE A 71 -18.40 -18.16 -4.90
CA PHE A 71 -18.46 -18.39 -3.46
C PHE A 71 -17.74 -17.29 -2.69
N THR A 72 -18.12 -17.06 -1.43
CA THR A 72 -17.50 -16.05 -0.56
C THR A 72 -16.00 -16.29 -0.40
N ALA A 73 -15.19 -15.34 -0.86
CA ALA A 73 -13.74 -15.46 -0.88
C ALA A 73 -13.14 -15.70 0.51
N LYS A 74 -13.57 -14.93 1.51
CA LYS A 74 -13.11 -15.07 2.89
C LYS A 74 -13.42 -16.44 3.48
N THR A 75 -14.65 -16.91 3.33
CA THR A 75 -15.09 -18.23 3.85
C THR A 75 -14.35 -19.36 3.17
N LEU A 76 -14.14 -19.27 1.85
CA LEU A 76 -13.35 -20.29 1.12
C LEU A 76 -11.91 -20.35 1.63
N ALA A 77 -11.27 -19.20 1.84
CA ALA A 77 -9.92 -19.16 2.40
C ALA A 77 -9.86 -19.78 3.81
N GLU A 78 -10.85 -19.51 4.67
CA GLU A 78 -10.93 -20.09 6.02
C GLU A 78 -11.12 -21.60 5.99
N MET A 79 -11.93 -22.13 5.08
CA MET A 79 -12.13 -23.57 4.88
C MET A 79 -10.84 -24.26 4.41
N LEU A 80 -10.20 -23.71 3.36
CA LEU A 80 -8.95 -24.24 2.82
C LEU A 80 -7.82 -24.23 3.85
N GLN A 81 -7.78 -23.23 4.73
CA GLN A 81 -6.76 -23.12 5.76
C GLN A 81 -6.86 -24.23 6.81
N ARG A 82 -8.08 -24.76 7.04
CA ARG A 82 -8.36 -25.82 8.04
C ARG A 82 -8.18 -27.23 7.52
N PHE A 83 -8.00 -27.40 6.23
CA PHE A 83 -7.82 -28.74 5.65
C PHE A 83 -6.48 -29.36 6.01
N PRO A 84 -6.48 -30.70 6.30
CA PRO A 84 -5.30 -31.39 6.77
C PRO A 84 -4.33 -31.78 5.65
N GLU A 85 -4.82 -32.04 4.42
CA GLU A 85 -4.02 -32.60 3.34
C GLU A 85 -3.56 -31.52 2.33
N GLU A 86 -2.59 -31.91 1.50
CA GLU A 86 -2.02 -31.03 0.46
C GLU A 86 -2.97 -30.82 -0.72
N THR A 87 -3.93 -31.73 -0.92
CA THR A 87 -4.89 -31.65 -2.01
C THR A 87 -6.30 -31.35 -1.51
N ALA A 88 -7.06 -30.64 -2.34
CA ALA A 88 -8.47 -30.36 -2.15
C ALA A 88 -9.24 -30.76 -3.40
N GLU A 89 -10.42 -31.36 -3.22
CA GLU A 89 -11.36 -31.64 -4.29
C GLU A 89 -12.56 -30.68 -4.16
N LEU A 90 -12.88 -29.95 -5.24
CA LEU A 90 -14.11 -29.15 -5.37
C LEU A 90 -15.05 -29.84 -6.33
N CYS A 91 -16.30 -30.02 -5.92
CA CYS A 91 -17.35 -30.59 -6.76
C CYS A 91 -18.63 -29.75 -6.64
N ARG A 92 -19.14 -29.25 -7.77
CA ARG A 92 -20.46 -28.64 -7.92
C ARG A 92 -21.27 -29.48 -8.90
N ARG A 93 -22.38 -30.05 -8.47
CA ARG A 93 -23.33 -30.75 -9.35
C ARG A 93 -24.34 -29.77 -9.94
N GLU A 94 -24.61 -29.86 -11.25
CA GLU A 94 -25.39 -28.88 -12.03
C GLU A 94 -26.78 -28.56 -11.45
N ASN A 95 -27.45 -29.48 -10.81
CA ASN A 95 -28.81 -29.30 -10.32
C ASN A 95 -28.93 -28.96 -8.83
N ARG A 96 -27.83 -28.64 -8.18
CA ARG A 96 -27.83 -28.26 -6.76
C ARG A 96 -27.05 -26.96 -6.60
N GLY A 97 -27.69 -25.94 -6.07
CA GLY A 97 -27.02 -24.67 -5.67
C GLY A 97 -25.99 -24.84 -4.57
N ARG A 98 -25.30 -25.98 -4.53
CA ARG A 98 -24.33 -26.39 -3.51
C ARG A 98 -23.04 -26.91 -4.14
N MET A 99 -21.93 -26.60 -3.48
CA MET A 99 -20.66 -27.26 -3.72
C MET A 99 -20.24 -28.12 -2.54
N THR A 100 -19.46 -29.14 -2.82
CA THR A 100 -18.71 -29.89 -1.81
C THR A 100 -17.23 -29.57 -1.97
N LEU A 101 -16.55 -29.35 -0.86
CA LEU A 101 -15.12 -29.10 -0.79
C LEU A 101 -14.55 -30.12 0.20
N THR A 102 -13.65 -31.00 -0.25
CA THR A 102 -13.12 -32.10 0.56
C THR A 102 -11.59 -32.16 0.52
N SER A 103 -10.98 -32.67 1.61
CA SER A 103 -9.55 -32.95 1.71
C SER A 103 -9.36 -34.01 2.75
N GLY A 104 -8.95 -35.23 2.32
CA GLY A 104 -8.90 -36.39 3.15
C GLY A 104 -10.25 -36.74 3.78
N SER A 105 -10.30 -36.85 5.10
CA SER A 105 -11.52 -37.10 5.85
C SER A 105 -12.36 -35.87 6.18
N ALA A 106 -11.84 -34.66 5.90
CA ALA A 106 -12.52 -33.39 6.16
C ALA A 106 -13.32 -32.94 4.94
N GLY A 107 -14.52 -32.38 5.16
CA GLY A 107 -15.34 -31.88 4.06
C GLY A 107 -16.36 -30.81 4.49
N TYR A 108 -16.69 -29.95 3.54
CA TYR A 108 -17.73 -28.94 3.65
C TYR A 108 -18.76 -29.16 2.54
N SER A 109 -20.03 -28.91 2.84
CA SER A 109 -21.09 -28.82 1.84
C SER A 109 -21.81 -27.50 2.05
N VAL A 110 -21.68 -26.58 1.10
CA VAL A 110 -22.11 -25.18 1.24
C VAL A 110 -22.87 -24.71 0.02
N ASP A 111 -23.77 -23.77 0.23
CA ASP A 111 -24.52 -23.13 -0.85
C ASP A 111 -23.61 -22.17 -1.64
N VAL A 112 -23.75 -22.12 -2.96
CA VAL A 112 -23.02 -21.24 -3.87
C VAL A 112 -23.96 -20.21 -4.48
N TRP A 113 -23.42 -19.06 -4.87
CA TRP A 113 -24.20 -18.04 -5.52
C TRP A 113 -24.44 -18.34 -7.01
N ASP A 114 -25.46 -17.70 -7.55
CA ASP A 114 -25.70 -17.73 -8.99
C ASP A 114 -24.58 -17.00 -9.74
N MET A 115 -23.97 -17.69 -10.69
CA MET A 115 -22.89 -17.16 -11.53
C MET A 115 -23.35 -16.01 -12.41
N GLY A 116 -24.61 -16.05 -12.87
CA GLY A 116 -25.18 -14.99 -13.71
C GLY A 116 -25.26 -13.62 -13.02
N ALA A 117 -25.23 -13.61 -11.69
CA ALA A 117 -25.19 -12.38 -10.90
C ALA A 117 -23.79 -11.81 -10.72
N PHE A 118 -22.71 -12.58 -10.97
CA PHE A 118 -21.34 -12.09 -10.83
C PHE A 118 -20.95 -11.22 -12.03
N PRO A 119 -20.57 -9.96 -11.81
CA PRO A 119 -20.14 -9.07 -12.87
C PRO A 119 -18.73 -9.44 -13.33
N LYS A 120 -18.64 -10.48 -14.18
CA LYS A 120 -17.35 -10.95 -14.70
C LYS A 120 -16.67 -9.79 -15.42
N PRO A 121 -15.46 -9.39 -14.97
CA PRO A 121 -14.73 -8.30 -15.61
C PRO A 121 -14.28 -8.72 -17.01
N ASP A 122 -14.41 -7.81 -17.97
CA ASP A 122 -13.69 -7.92 -19.22
C ASP A 122 -12.22 -7.54 -18.96
N LEU A 123 -11.33 -8.48 -19.21
CA LEU A 123 -9.89 -8.35 -18.97
C LEU A 123 -9.11 -8.56 -20.27
N PRO A 124 -9.26 -7.64 -21.24
CA PRO A 124 -8.54 -7.75 -22.51
C PRO A 124 -7.04 -7.59 -22.26
N PHE A 125 -6.25 -8.32 -23.02
CA PHE A 125 -4.80 -8.16 -23.03
C PHE A 125 -4.43 -6.89 -23.80
N PRO A 126 -3.58 -6.01 -23.25
CA PRO A 126 -3.09 -4.85 -23.98
C PRO A 126 -2.29 -5.28 -25.21
N GLU A 127 -2.47 -4.59 -26.33
CA GLU A 127 -1.67 -4.82 -27.55
C GLU A 127 -0.22 -4.38 -27.34
N ASP A 128 -0.05 -3.18 -26.76
CA ASP A 128 1.25 -2.62 -26.43
C ASP A 128 1.55 -2.81 -24.94
N THR A 129 2.71 -3.40 -24.65
CA THR A 129 3.13 -3.65 -23.26
C THR A 129 4.60 -3.32 -23.05
N VAL A 130 4.88 -2.81 -21.86
CA VAL A 130 6.22 -2.51 -21.37
C VAL A 130 6.57 -3.47 -20.24
N LYS A 131 7.80 -3.98 -20.23
CA LYS A 131 8.31 -4.80 -19.15
C LYS A 131 8.84 -3.90 -18.04
N VAL A 132 8.36 -4.09 -16.82
CA VAL A 132 8.69 -3.26 -15.64
C VAL A 132 9.04 -4.12 -14.44
N SER A 133 9.93 -3.61 -13.58
CA SER A 133 10.25 -4.19 -12.29
C SER A 133 10.16 -3.13 -11.18
N GLY A 134 10.18 -3.56 -9.91
CA GLY A 134 10.16 -2.65 -8.77
C GLY A 134 8.79 -2.01 -8.46
N VAL A 135 7.71 -2.34 -9.19
CA VAL A 135 6.37 -1.77 -8.97
C VAL A 135 5.88 -1.95 -7.53
N PRO A 136 5.98 -3.13 -6.88
CA PRO A 136 5.55 -3.29 -5.50
C PRO A 136 6.35 -2.43 -4.52
N ASN A 137 7.65 -2.27 -4.75
CA ASN A 137 8.51 -1.42 -3.92
C ASN A 137 8.14 0.07 -4.07
N MET A 138 8.00 0.56 -5.32
CA MET A 138 7.55 1.93 -5.56
C MET A 138 6.18 2.22 -4.94
N ALA A 139 5.25 1.26 -5.03
CA ALA A 139 3.94 1.39 -4.41
C ALA A 139 4.04 1.55 -2.88
N ARG A 140 4.87 0.73 -2.21
CA ARG A 140 5.11 0.86 -0.76
C ARG A 140 5.70 2.22 -0.40
N HIS A 141 6.59 2.76 -1.24
CA HIS A 141 7.21 4.06 -1.02
C HIS A 141 6.26 5.24 -1.26
N THR A 142 5.24 5.12 -2.11
CA THR A 142 4.43 6.27 -2.55
C THR A 142 3.00 6.28 -2.02
N VAL A 143 2.38 5.10 -1.82
CA VAL A 143 0.96 4.99 -1.43
C VAL A 143 0.67 5.69 -0.10
N PHE A 144 1.56 5.60 0.90
CA PHE A 144 1.35 6.24 2.20
C PHE A 144 1.34 7.78 2.13
N ALA A 145 1.95 8.36 1.10
CA ALA A 145 2.01 9.80 0.90
C ALA A 145 0.74 10.38 0.28
N THR A 146 -0.19 9.54 -0.18
CA THR A 146 -1.46 9.99 -0.75
C THR A 146 -2.49 10.36 0.32
N THR A 147 -3.57 11.04 -0.07
CA THR A 147 -4.66 11.41 0.85
C THR A 147 -5.83 10.44 0.76
N GLN A 148 -6.64 10.38 1.83
CA GLN A 148 -7.96 9.73 1.82
C GLN A 148 -9.11 10.74 1.62
N ASP A 149 -8.80 12.03 1.52
CA ASP A 149 -9.78 13.11 1.35
C ASP A 149 -10.45 13.00 -0.03
N GLN A 150 -11.76 12.75 -0.03
CA GLN A 150 -12.56 12.59 -1.24
C GLN A 150 -12.66 13.89 -2.06
N SER A 151 -12.46 15.05 -1.44
CA SER A 151 -12.46 16.35 -2.13
C SER A 151 -11.24 16.57 -3.02
N LYS A 152 -10.21 15.71 -2.89
CA LYS A 152 -8.94 15.80 -3.63
C LYS A 152 -8.66 14.53 -4.41
N PRO A 153 -9.47 14.18 -5.42
CA PRO A 153 -9.41 12.87 -6.09
C PRO A 153 -8.04 12.57 -6.71
N LEU A 154 -7.35 13.55 -7.28
CA LEU A 154 -6.03 13.37 -7.89
C LEU A 154 -4.95 13.03 -6.85
N LEU A 155 -5.02 13.61 -5.64
CA LEU A 155 -4.08 13.30 -4.56
C LEU A 155 -4.37 11.97 -3.86
N ARG A 156 -5.46 11.28 -4.20
CA ARG A 156 -5.73 9.89 -3.81
C ARG A 156 -5.06 8.88 -4.75
N CYS A 157 -4.43 9.38 -5.81
CA CYS A 157 -3.73 8.56 -6.79
C CYS A 157 -2.22 8.64 -6.61
N VAL A 158 -1.54 7.60 -7.05
CA VAL A 158 -0.12 7.60 -7.36
C VAL A 158 0.02 7.88 -8.86
N ASN A 159 0.87 8.83 -9.21
CA ASN A 159 1.25 9.08 -10.59
C ASN A 159 2.38 8.12 -10.97
N LEU A 160 2.11 7.20 -11.89
CA LEU A 160 3.09 6.29 -12.45
C LEU A 160 3.56 6.84 -13.79
N MET A 161 4.85 7.12 -13.90
CA MET A 161 5.47 7.77 -15.06
C MET A 161 6.46 6.81 -15.72
N PHE A 162 6.18 6.47 -16.96
CA PHE A 162 7.10 5.74 -17.83
C PHE A 162 7.90 6.77 -18.60
N THR A 163 9.21 6.81 -18.41
CA THR A 163 10.06 7.82 -19.01
C THR A 163 11.24 7.17 -19.74
N SER A 164 11.91 7.91 -20.62
CA SER A 164 13.13 7.43 -21.28
C SER A 164 14.28 7.10 -20.32
N THR A 165 14.17 7.50 -19.03
CA THR A 165 15.17 7.25 -17.98
C THR A 165 14.73 6.21 -16.95
N GLY A 166 13.62 5.52 -17.19
CA GLY A 166 13.08 4.49 -16.32
C GLY A 166 11.73 4.83 -15.70
N LEU A 167 11.19 3.88 -14.95
CA LEU A 167 9.91 3.98 -14.29
C LEU A 167 10.02 4.83 -13.02
N ARG A 168 9.06 5.74 -12.82
CA ARG A 168 8.93 6.57 -11.63
C ARG A 168 7.53 6.52 -11.09
N ALA A 169 7.40 6.68 -9.79
CA ALA A 169 6.12 6.85 -9.13
C ALA A 169 6.15 8.08 -8.22
N ALA A 170 5.04 8.80 -8.13
CA ALA A 170 4.91 9.95 -7.26
C ALA A 170 3.59 9.90 -6.50
N GLY A 171 3.63 10.16 -5.19
CA GLY A 171 2.46 10.30 -4.32
C GLY A 171 2.53 11.61 -3.52
N SER A 172 1.38 12.27 -3.31
CA SER A 172 1.29 13.48 -2.50
C SER A 172 -0.05 13.59 -1.78
N ASN A 173 -0.04 14.17 -0.58
CA ASN A 173 -1.27 14.57 0.12
C ASN A 173 -1.39 16.10 0.28
N GLY A 174 -0.52 16.86 -0.39
CA GLY A 174 -0.45 18.32 -0.31
C GLY A 174 0.44 18.85 0.80
N SER A 175 0.85 18.02 1.77
CA SER A 175 1.82 18.41 2.82
C SER A 175 3.13 17.63 2.77
N CYS A 176 3.12 16.49 2.10
CA CYS A 176 4.32 15.75 1.72
C CYS A 176 4.23 15.26 0.28
N ILE A 177 5.38 14.99 -0.29
CA ILE A 177 5.56 14.38 -1.62
C ILE A 177 6.57 13.26 -1.47
N VAL A 178 6.30 12.14 -2.13
CA VAL A 178 7.28 11.06 -2.27
C VAL A 178 7.41 10.70 -3.73
N THR A 179 8.62 10.54 -4.19
CA THR A 179 8.92 9.93 -5.48
C THR A 179 9.74 8.67 -5.28
N ALA A 180 9.51 7.68 -6.10
CA ALA A 180 10.26 6.42 -6.11
C ALA A 180 10.63 6.04 -7.53
N LYS A 181 11.71 5.27 -7.68
CA LYS A 181 12.22 4.80 -8.96
C LYS A 181 12.05 3.29 -9.07
N GLY A 182 11.88 2.82 -10.27
CA GLY A 182 11.89 1.43 -10.70
C GLY A 182 12.52 1.34 -12.07
N ASP A 183 12.56 0.13 -12.60
CA ASP A 183 13.12 -0.11 -13.93
C ASP A 183 12.02 -0.38 -14.94
N ASP A 184 12.15 0.17 -16.13
CA ASP A 184 11.32 -0.13 -17.27
C ASP A 184 12.16 -0.18 -18.56
N GLN A 185 11.55 -0.65 -19.63
CA GLN A 185 12.13 -0.70 -20.97
C GLN A 185 11.32 0.17 -21.95
N SER A 186 10.61 1.18 -21.43
CA SER A 186 9.82 2.08 -22.28
C SER A 186 10.70 3.08 -23.02
N THR A 187 10.23 3.49 -24.19
CA THR A 187 10.88 4.50 -25.02
C THR A 187 10.11 5.82 -25.09
N GLY A 188 8.98 5.89 -24.39
CA GLY A 188 8.08 7.05 -24.43
C GLY A 188 7.80 7.63 -23.05
N ASP A 189 7.29 8.86 -23.01
CA ASP A 189 6.86 9.52 -21.79
C ASP A 189 5.34 9.39 -21.63
N ILE A 190 4.92 8.53 -20.71
CA ILE A 190 3.50 8.27 -20.38
C ILE A 190 3.31 8.48 -18.89
N SER A 191 2.26 9.22 -18.52
CA SER A 191 1.90 9.46 -17.12
C SER A 191 0.48 8.92 -16.86
N LEU A 192 0.35 8.04 -15.86
CA LEU A 192 -0.89 7.34 -15.52
C LEU A 192 -1.22 7.54 -14.05
N LEU A 193 -2.46 7.96 -13.76
CA LEU A 193 -2.94 8.12 -12.39
C LEU A 193 -3.67 6.85 -11.94
N ILE A 194 -3.06 6.14 -11.01
CA ILE A 194 -3.59 4.90 -10.45
C ILE A 194 -4.09 5.19 -9.02
N PRO A 195 -5.33 4.82 -8.67
CA PRO A 195 -5.79 4.92 -7.28
C PRO A 195 -4.80 4.23 -6.33
N ALA A 196 -4.37 4.94 -5.29
CA ALA A 196 -3.37 4.44 -4.34
C ALA A 196 -3.83 3.15 -3.65
N SER A 197 -5.16 3.01 -3.40
CA SER A 197 -5.75 1.79 -2.87
C SER A 197 -5.54 0.58 -3.79
N SER A 198 -5.65 0.78 -5.11
CA SER A 198 -5.43 -0.28 -6.11
C SER A 198 -3.96 -0.70 -6.16
N LEU A 199 -3.07 0.29 -6.25
CA LEU A 199 -1.63 0.03 -6.29
C LEU A 199 -1.12 -0.59 -4.98
N GLY A 200 -1.67 -0.19 -3.83
CA GLY A 200 -1.38 -0.80 -2.54
C GLY A 200 -1.83 -2.26 -2.43
N LYS A 201 -2.97 -2.62 -3.03
CA LYS A 201 -3.41 -4.01 -3.13
C LYS A 201 -2.44 -4.84 -3.98
N LEU A 202 -2.03 -4.34 -5.14
CA LEU A 202 -1.03 -5.02 -5.98
C LEU A 202 0.28 -5.25 -5.20
N ALA A 203 0.79 -4.22 -4.52
CA ALA A 203 2.00 -4.32 -3.71
C ALA A 203 1.89 -5.32 -2.54
N GLY A 204 0.68 -5.48 -1.98
CA GLY A 204 0.43 -6.45 -0.91
C GLY A 204 0.35 -7.91 -1.40
N MET A 205 0.09 -8.13 -2.68
CA MET A 205 -0.04 -9.45 -3.30
C MET A 205 1.25 -9.96 -3.95
N CYS A 206 2.22 -9.06 -4.20
CA CYS A 206 3.39 -9.33 -5.04
C CYS A 206 4.69 -9.06 -4.29
N GLY A 207 5.75 -9.76 -4.69
CA GLY A 207 7.12 -9.56 -4.21
C GLY A 207 7.83 -8.40 -4.92
N ASN A 208 8.96 -7.94 -4.35
CA ASN A 208 9.77 -6.89 -4.97
C ASN A 208 10.45 -7.34 -6.27
N GLU A 209 10.75 -8.63 -6.35
CA GLU A 209 11.41 -9.26 -7.50
C GLU A 209 10.46 -9.54 -8.68
N ASP A 210 9.15 -9.29 -8.47
CA ASP A 210 8.18 -9.54 -9.52
C ASP A 210 8.36 -8.57 -10.69
N VAL A 211 8.44 -9.15 -11.88
CA VAL A 211 8.51 -8.43 -13.15
C VAL A 211 7.18 -8.54 -13.86
N PHE A 212 6.60 -7.41 -14.20
CA PHE A 212 5.32 -7.33 -14.90
C PHE A 212 5.50 -6.90 -16.34
N ARG A 213 4.58 -7.35 -17.20
CA ARG A 213 4.24 -6.63 -18.40
C ARG A 213 3.08 -5.69 -18.06
N VAL A 214 3.19 -4.45 -18.47
CA VAL A 214 2.20 -3.40 -18.17
C VAL A 214 1.75 -2.77 -19.47
N GLY A 215 0.46 -2.58 -19.61
CA GLY A 215 -0.15 -1.86 -20.72
C GLY A 215 -1.49 -1.26 -20.29
N THR A 216 -2.11 -0.51 -21.19
CA THR A 216 -3.41 0.11 -20.95
C THR A 216 -4.45 -0.43 -21.90
N THR A 217 -5.68 -0.59 -21.40
CA THR A 217 -6.87 -0.95 -22.18
C THR A 217 -7.98 0.02 -21.85
N GLY A 218 -8.32 0.90 -22.81
CA GLY A 218 -9.30 1.95 -22.57
C GLY A 218 -8.93 2.83 -21.37
N LYS A 219 -9.71 2.75 -20.28
CA LYS A 219 -9.51 3.53 -19.06
C LYS A 219 -8.86 2.73 -17.92
N SER A 220 -8.24 1.62 -18.23
CA SER A 220 -7.62 0.74 -17.22
C SER A 220 -6.16 0.49 -17.53
N ILE A 221 -5.36 0.32 -16.49
CA ILE A 221 -4.00 -0.23 -16.55
C ILE A 221 -4.05 -1.71 -16.20
N VAL A 222 -3.28 -2.51 -16.90
CA VAL A 222 -3.18 -3.96 -16.68
C VAL A 222 -1.74 -4.31 -16.36
N PHE A 223 -1.54 -4.99 -15.24
CA PHE A 223 -0.28 -5.62 -14.82
C PHE A 223 -0.46 -7.13 -14.96
N PHE A 224 0.43 -7.77 -15.69
CA PHE A 224 0.36 -9.21 -15.81
C PHE A 224 1.75 -9.87 -15.81
N LYS A 225 1.79 -11.06 -15.26
CA LYS A 225 2.94 -11.98 -15.26
C LYS A 225 2.41 -13.40 -15.27
N GLU A 226 2.94 -14.24 -16.17
CA GLU A 226 2.52 -15.65 -16.28
C GLU A 226 1.00 -15.83 -16.20
N ASN A 227 0.52 -16.42 -15.12
CA ASN A 227 -0.87 -16.75 -14.87
C ASN A 227 -1.61 -15.72 -14.00
N PHE A 228 -0.99 -14.58 -13.72
CA PHE A 228 -1.53 -13.52 -12.87
C PHE A 228 -1.82 -12.28 -13.70
N LEU A 229 -3.05 -11.77 -13.61
CA LEU A 229 -3.49 -10.53 -14.24
C LEU A 229 -4.20 -9.65 -13.22
N PHE A 230 -3.71 -8.43 -13.06
CA PHE A 230 -4.32 -7.40 -12.22
C PHE A 230 -4.66 -6.19 -13.07
N SER A 231 -5.92 -5.74 -13.00
CA SER A 231 -6.40 -4.56 -13.71
C SER A 231 -6.92 -3.53 -12.73
N SER A 232 -6.64 -2.26 -12.97
CA SER A 232 -7.17 -1.14 -12.21
C SER A 232 -7.65 -0.02 -13.13
N ARG A 233 -8.80 0.58 -12.82
CA ARG A 233 -9.25 1.80 -13.51
C ARG A 233 -8.27 2.93 -13.23
N LEU A 234 -8.02 3.73 -14.25
CA LEU A 234 -7.23 4.95 -14.18
C LEU A 234 -8.12 6.14 -13.81
N MET A 235 -7.51 7.14 -13.18
CA MET A 235 -8.13 8.44 -12.94
C MET A 235 -7.70 9.41 -14.04
N ASP A 236 -8.66 10.13 -14.60
CA ASP A 236 -8.37 11.20 -15.56
C ASP A 236 -7.97 12.49 -14.83
N GLY A 237 -6.96 13.19 -15.33
CA GLY A 237 -6.54 14.49 -14.80
C GLY A 237 -5.04 14.72 -14.89
N GLY A 238 -4.61 15.95 -14.57
CA GLY A 238 -3.21 16.33 -14.47
C GLY A 238 -2.69 16.18 -13.05
N TYR A 239 -1.51 15.59 -12.88
CA TYR A 239 -0.84 15.49 -11.58
C TYR A 239 0.17 16.65 -11.39
N ILE A 240 0.63 16.82 -10.17
CA ILE A 240 1.68 17.78 -9.83
C ILE A 240 2.95 17.42 -10.58
N ASP A 241 3.59 18.39 -11.24
CA ASP A 241 4.94 18.20 -11.79
C ASP A 241 5.96 18.13 -10.65
N THR A 242 6.14 16.90 -10.16
CA THR A 242 7.05 16.60 -9.05
C THR A 242 8.51 16.81 -9.44
N ASP A 243 8.87 16.55 -10.69
CA ASP A 243 10.25 16.66 -11.15
C ASP A 243 10.72 18.12 -11.19
N SER A 244 9.90 19.02 -11.73
CA SER A 244 10.19 20.45 -11.72
C SER A 244 10.24 21.00 -10.30
N LEU A 245 9.30 20.59 -9.44
CA LEU A 245 9.29 21.02 -8.05
C LEU A 245 10.56 20.56 -7.31
N LEU A 246 10.92 19.28 -7.40
CA LEU A 246 12.07 18.73 -6.67
C LEU A 246 13.40 19.31 -7.11
N LYS A 247 13.55 19.74 -8.37
CA LYS A 247 14.74 20.44 -8.86
C LYS A 247 14.97 21.81 -8.20
N THR A 248 13.92 22.42 -7.65
CA THR A 248 14.03 23.71 -6.94
C THR A 248 14.47 23.55 -5.48
N ILE A 249 14.45 22.32 -4.95
CA ILE A 249 14.73 22.05 -3.54
C ILE A 249 16.25 21.95 -3.34
N THR A 250 16.79 22.89 -2.56
CA THR A 250 18.20 22.88 -2.17
C THR A 250 18.32 22.78 -0.66
N ASN A 251 19.01 21.77 -0.17
CA ASN A 251 19.24 21.57 1.26
C ASN A 251 20.28 22.58 1.78
N SER A 252 19.98 23.20 2.91
CA SER A 252 20.91 24.07 3.64
C SER A 252 21.99 23.23 4.36
N PHE A 253 21.60 22.05 4.83
CA PHE A 253 22.51 21.05 5.37
C PHE A 253 21.92 19.65 5.18
N THR A 254 22.77 18.63 5.23
CA THR A 254 22.38 17.24 5.13
C THR A 254 23.07 16.39 6.18
N VAL A 255 22.41 15.31 6.57
CA VAL A 255 22.84 14.36 7.58
C VAL A 255 22.70 12.96 7.02
N LEU A 256 23.77 12.18 7.11
CA LEU A 256 23.73 10.74 6.84
C LEU A 256 23.44 10.00 8.14
N THR A 257 22.43 9.14 8.14
CA THR A 257 22.02 8.39 9.35
C THR A 257 21.40 7.04 8.98
N ASP A 258 21.33 6.13 9.94
CA ASP A 258 20.62 4.87 9.81
C ASP A 258 19.12 5.04 10.06
N ILE A 259 18.30 4.46 9.20
CA ILE A 259 16.84 4.61 9.29
C ILE A 259 16.26 3.89 10.51
N LYS A 260 16.86 2.80 10.96
CA LYS A 260 16.42 2.06 12.16
C LYS A 260 16.60 2.90 13.41
N GLU A 261 17.78 3.51 13.58
CA GLU A 261 18.04 4.40 14.71
C GLU A 261 17.09 5.59 14.72
N MET A 262 16.90 6.23 13.56
CA MET A 262 15.95 7.35 13.42
C MET A 262 14.52 6.93 13.75
N ARG A 263 14.08 5.76 13.29
CA ARG A 263 12.74 5.23 13.55
C ARG A 263 12.55 4.91 15.03
N ASP A 264 13.52 4.27 15.67
CA ASP A 264 13.45 3.88 17.08
C ASP A 264 13.43 5.13 17.98
N ALA A 265 14.23 6.15 17.65
CA ALA A 265 14.21 7.44 18.34
C ALA A 265 12.86 8.16 18.17
N LEU A 266 12.32 8.22 16.95
CA LEU A 266 11.02 8.82 16.68
C LEU A 266 9.90 8.10 17.45
N PHE A 267 9.89 6.76 17.45
CA PHE A 267 8.86 5.98 18.15
C PHE A 267 8.93 6.17 19.66
N SER A 268 10.13 6.28 20.23
CA SER A 268 10.28 6.53 21.67
C SER A 268 9.65 7.86 22.10
N VAL A 269 9.84 8.93 21.31
CA VAL A 269 9.27 10.24 21.66
C VAL A 269 7.78 10.36 21.34
N MET A 270 7.27 9.61 20.36
CA MET A 270 5.85 9.59 20.03
C MET A 270 4.97 8.94 21.10
N SER A 271 5.54 8.21 22.06
CA SER A 271 4.78 7.60 23.16
C SER A 271 3.96 8.61 23.97
N VAL A 272 4.38 9.87 24.03
CA VAL A 272 3.66 10.95 24.74
C VAL A 272 2.70 11.74 23.84
N ALA A 273 2.83 11.64 22.53
CA ALA A 273 2.01 12.37 21.54
C ALA A 273 1.94 11.61 20.19
N PRO A 274 1.21 10.49 20.11
CA PRO A 274 1.25 9.59 18.95
C PRO A 274 0.80 10.22 17.62
N ASP A 275 -0.14 11.17 17.65
CA ASP A 275 -0.61 11.93 16.49
C ASP A 275 -0.04 13.34 16.44
N GLY A 276 0.98 13.61 17.24
CA GLY A 276 1.54 14.93 17.47
C GLY A 276 2.51 15.40 16.40
N ARG A 277 3.15 16.50 16.75
CA ARG A 277 4.26 17.07 15.99
C ARG A 277 5.56 16.68 16.65
N VAL A 278 6.55 16.35 15.84
CA VAL A 278 7.92 16.14 16.29
C VAL A 278 8.75 17.35 15.95
N ARG A 279 9.54 17.84 16.90
CA ARG A 279 10.56 18.84 16.68
C ARG A 279 11.87 18.12 16.38
N LEU A 280 12.50 18.49 15.29
CA LEU A 280 13.86 18.10 14.93
C LEU A 280 14.80 19.27 15.19
N SER A 281 15.92 19.01 15.84
CA SER A 281 17.02 19.95 16.03
C SER A 281 18.36 19.23 16.01
N PHE A 282 19.44 19.98 15.84
CA PHE A 282 20.80 19.44 15.79
C PHE A 282 21.65 20.10 16.87
N GLN A 283 22.36 19.27 17.63
CA GLN A 283 23.31 19.72 18.63
C GLN A 283 24.40 18.67 18.79
N ASP A 284 25.68 19.11 18.87
CA ASP A 284 26.84 18.26 19.17
C ASP A 284 26.91 16.98 18.32
N GLN A 285 26.74 17.10 17.00
CA GLN A 285 26.69 15.98 16.01
C GLN A 285 25.58 14.96 16.28
N ARG A 286 24.52 15.37 16.96
CA ARG A 286 23.35 14.53 17.21
C ARG A 286 22.11 15.14 16.61
N LEU A 287 21.29 14.30 15.99
CA LEU A 287 19.93 14.62 15.59
C LEU A 287 19.01 14.37 16.80
N LEU A 288 18.35 15.42 17.26
CA LEU A 288 17.45 15.38 18.42
C LEU A 288 16.00 15.42 18.00
N PHE A 289 15.21 14.56 18.60
CA PHE A 289 13.75 14.46 18.45
C PHE A 289 13.11 14.90 19.76
N HIS A 290 12.07 15.73 19.65
CA HIS A 290 11.29 16.15 20.80
C HIS A 290 9.79 16.14 20.45
N CYS A 291 8.99 15.48 21.29
CA CYS A 291 7.52 15.55 21.25
C CYS A 291 6.99 16.06 22.60
N SER A 292 5.84 16.75 22.53
CA SER A 292 5.09 17.13 23.72
C SER A 292 3.58 16.90 23.48
N GLY A 293 2.90 16.37 24.47
CA GLY A 293 1.49 16.05 24.45
C GLY A 293 0.86 16.18 25.82
N ASP A 294 -0.34 15.67 25.99
CA ASP A 294 -1.08 15.75 27.25
C ASP A 294 -0.46 14.89 28.38
N LEU A 295 0.27 13.84 28.00
CA LEU A 295 0.97 12.96 28.94
C LEU A 295 2.33 13.53 29.40
N GLY A 296 2.83 14.58 28.78
CA GLY A 296 4.14 15.16 29.07
C GLY A 296 4.98 15.44 27.85
N SER A 297 6.30 15.40 28.00
CA SER A 297 7.25 15.56 26.91
C SER A 297 8.30 14.46 26.93
N ALA A 298 8.79 14.10 25.75
CA ALA A 298 9.86 13.13 25.56
C ALA A 298 10.89 13.67 24.58
N SER A 299 12.16 13.31 24.79
CA SER A 299 13.27 13.63 23.90
C SER A 299 14.14 12.40 23.68
N ALA A 300 14.61 12.23 22.46
CA ALA A 300 15.60 11.22 22.09
C ALA A 300 16.62 11.84 21.14
N GLY A 301 17.82 11.28 21.10
CA GLY A 301 18.86 11.75 20.19
C GLY A 301 19.64 10.58 19.62
N ILE A 302 19.99 10.67 18.35
CA ILE A 302 20.85 9.71 17.67
C ILE A 302 22.13 10.39 17.20
N GLU A 303 23.22 9.65 17.15
CA GLU A 303 24.45 10.10 16.51
C GLU A 303 24.30 10.03 15.00
N VAL A 304 24.91 10.99 14.29
CA VAL A 304 24.87 11.00 12.84
C VAL A 304 26.17 10.47 12.26
N ILE A 305 26.06 9.72 11.17
CA ILE A 305 27.22 9.11 10.51
C ILE A 305 28.10 10.20 9.86
N ALA A 306 27.44 11.17 9.22
CA ALA A 306 28.11 12.31 8.59
C ALA A 306 27.19 13.52 8.56
N LEU A 307 27.80 14.72 8.56
CA LEU A 307 27.11 16.00 8.47
C LEU A 307 27.78 16.87 7.41
N THR A 308 26.98 17.47 6.53
CA THR A 308 27.43 18.43 5.53
C THR A 308 26.64 19.72 5.66
N GLY A 309 27.32 20.85 5.70
CA GLY A 309 26.73 22.18 5.96
C GLY A 309 26.62 22.50 7.45
N THR A 310 25.99 23.61 7.78
CA THR A 310 25.84 24.08 9.16
C THR A 310 24.39 23.96 9.59
N PRO A 311 24.05 23.03 10.51
CA PRO A 311 22.70 22.93 11.01
C PRO A 311 22.30 24.19 11.78
N THR A 312 21.12 24.70 11.45
CA THR A 312 20.57 25.88 12.15
C THR A 312 19.08 25.68 12.38
N GLY A 313 18.59 26.15 13.54
CA GLY A 313 17.18 26.18 13.83
C GLY A 313 16.58 24.90 14.39
N GLU A 314 15.30 25.01 14.68
CA GLU A 314 14.44 23.94 15.18
C GLU A 314 13.21 23.89 14.26
N TYR A 315 12.84 22.70 13.83
CA TYR A 315 11.78 22.51 12.87
C TYR A 315 10.74 21.50 13.34
N TRP A 316 9.47 21.80 13.09
CA TRP A 316 8.36 20.94 13.50
C TRP A 316 7.77 20.23 12.30
N TYR A 317 7.56 18.92 12.44
CA TYR A 317 7.00 18.08 11.38
C TYR A 317 5.85 17.22 11.89
N SER A 318 5.03 16.69 10.97
CA SER A 318 4.04 15.68 11.30
C SER A 318 4.75 14.38 11.66
N ALA A 319 4.69 13.98 12.93
CA ALA A 319 5.27 12.73 13.39
C ALA A 319 4.65 11.52 12.68
N ARG A 320 3.35 11.57 12.40
CA ARG A 320 2.63 10.51 11.67
C ARG A 320 3.15 10.32 10.25
N GLN A 321 3.33 11.40 9.49
CA GLN A 321 3.85 11.32 8.11
C GLN A 321 5.29 10.82 8.10
N LEU A 322 6.13 11.36 8.98
CA LEU A 322 7.51 10.93 9.13
C LEU A 322 7.61 9.45 9.51
N THR A 323 6.78 8.99 10.45
CA THR A 323 6.67 7.57 10.80
C THR A 323 6.32 6.69 9.60
N SER A 324 5.37 7.11 8.77
CA SER A 324 4.99 6.36 7.57
C SER A 324 6.13 6.30 6.56
N CYS A 325 6.86 7.39 6.39
CA CYS A 325 8.06 7.43 5.55
C CYS A 325 9.13 6.45 6.06
N LEU A 326 9.47 6.52 7.35
CA LEU A 326 10.53 5.68 7.93
C LEU A 326 10.17 4.18 7.99
N LYS A 327 8.87 3.84 7.93
CA LYS A 327 8.40 2.44 7.79
C LYS A 327 8.53 1.94 6.36
N ALA A 328 8.36 2.82 5.38
CA ALA A 328 8.40 2.47 3.97
C ALA A 328 9.84 2.37 3.42
N LEU A 329 10.76 3.15 3.97
CA LEU A 329 12.16 3.20 3.55
C LEU A 329 13.02 2.20 4.37
N GLY A 330 14.23 1.92 3.90
CA GLY A 330 15.20 1.06 4.56
C GLY A 330 16.65 1.50 4.34
N GLY A 331 17.57 0.96 5.12
CA GLY A 331 19.00 1.20 5.00
C GLY A 331 19.48 2.56 5.53
N THR A 332 20.56 3.04 4.95
CA THR A 332 21.11 4.37 5.27
C THR A 332 20.42 5.44 4.45
N ILE A 333 20.07 6.55 5.06
CA ILE A 333 19.37 7.67 4.45
C ILE A 333 20.16 8.96 4.56
N THR A 334 19.97 9.84 3.59
CA THR A 334 20.38 11.24 3.69
C THR A 334 19.15 12.07 4.07
N LEU A 335 19.15 12.62 5.28
CA LEU A 335 18.15 13.59 5.74
C LEU A 335 18.70 14.99 5.48
N GLY A 336 17.88 15.87 4.93
CA GLY A 336 18.22 17.27 4.69
C GLY A 336 17.16 18.21 5.20
N ILE A 337 17.56 19.44 5.49
CA ILE A 337 16.66 20.57 5.71
C ILE A 337 16.90 21.56 4.59
N ALA A 338 15.89 21.75 3.77
CA ALA A 338 15.91 22.70 2.68
C ALA A 338 15.53 24.12 3.13
N GLN A 339 15.72 25.09 2.25
CA GLN A 339 15.30 26.46 2.48
C GLN A 339 13.81 26.51 2.87
N GLY A 340 13.47 27.35 3.86
CA GLY A 340 12.11 27.39 4.42
C GLY A 340 11.78 26.29 5.41
N GLY A 341 12.76 25.44 5.78
CA GLY A 341 12.60 24.40 6.78
C GLY A 341 11.91 23.13 6.28
N MET A 342 11.83 22.90 4.97
CA MET A 342 11.29 21.65 4.43
C MET A 342 12.24 20.48 4.74
N LEU A 343 11.67 19.37 5.23
CA LEU A 343 12.41 18.14 5.48
C LEU A 343 12.52 17.33 4.20
N THR A 344 13.73 16.91 3.88
CA THR A 344 13.98 15.95 2.80
C THR A 344 14.58 14.66 3.36
N ILE A 345 14.19 13.52 2.81
CA ILE A 345 14.83 12.24 3.08
C ILE A 345 15.04 11.55 1.73
N SER A 346 16.26 11.11 1.46
CA SER A 346 16.58 10.38 0.24
C SER A 346 17.29 9.07 0.53
N THR A 347 16.94 8.08 -0.28
CA THR A 347 17.62 6.80 -0.45
C THR A 347 18.11 6.69 -1.90
N GLN A 348 18.64 5.55 -2.30
CA GLN A 348 18.98 5.27 -3.68
C GLN A 348 17.75 5.33 -4.60
N ASP A 349 16.58 4.82 -4.13
CA ASP A 349 15.39 4.58 -4.95
C ASP A 349 14.22 5.50 -4.65
N ALA A 350 14.27 6.28 -3.57
CA ALA A 350 13.16 7.11 -3.15
C ALA A 350 13.61 8.48 -2.62
N TYR A 351 12.76 9.48 -2.83
CA TYR A 351 12.92 10.82 -2.30
C TYR A 351 11.62 11.28 -1.64
N TYR A 352 11.71 11.70 -0.41
CA TYR A 352 10.62 12.21 0.42
C TYR A 352 10.85 13.70 0.71
N LEU A 353 9.79 14.49 0.59
CA LEU A 353 9.73 15.91 0.95
C LEU A 353 8.54 16.13 1.87
N GLN A 354 8.74 16.81 3.00
CA GLN A 354 7.67 17.19 3.92
C GLN A 354 7.75 18.66 4.29
N ASN A 355 6.59 19.34 4.24
CA ASN A 355 6.50 20.72 4.66
C ASN A 355 6.69 20.87 6.18
N VAL A 356 7.37 21.96 6.58
CA VAL A 356 7.48 22.36 7.97
C VAL A 356 6.11 22.74 8.53
N MET A 357 5.88 22.43 9.80
CA MET A 357 4.67 22.78 10.53
C MET A 357 4.96 23.96 11.48
N ARG A 358 3.93 24.72 11.81
CA ARG A 358 4.04 25.72 12.88
C ARG A 358 4.28 25.04 14.23
N ALA A 359 5.11 25.64 15.07
CA ALA A 359 5.29 25.17 16.44
C ALA A 359 3.92 25.07 17.16
N PRO A 360 3.74 24.10 18.07
CA PRO A 360 2.55 24.06 18.91
C PRO A 360 2.40 25.35 19.71
N ALA A 361 1.18 25.87 19.85
CA ALA A 361 0.93 27.01 20.73
C ALA A 361 1.34 26.63 22.18
N ALA A 362 2.08 27.51 22.85
CA ALA A 362 2.45 27.28 24.25
C ALA A 362 1.16 27.12 25.07
N LYS A 363 0.97 25.95 25.68
CA LYS A 363 -0.14 25.75 26.62
C LYS A 363 0.08 26.71 27.79
N LYS A 364 -0.83 27.69 28.02
CA LYS A 364 -0.84 28.48 29.24
C LYS A 364 -0.92 27.48 30.41
N LYS A 365 0.10 27.46 31.27
CA LYS A 365 0.03 26.72 32.54
C LYS A 365 -1.22 27.23 33.28
N VAL A 366 -2.27 26.42 33.34
CA VAL A 366 -3.35 26.65 34.29
C VAL A 366 -2.77 26.32 35.67
N THR A 367 -2.26 27.34 36.34
CA THR A 367 -1.97 27.25 37.77
C THR A 367 -3.30 26.99 38.46
N LYS A 368 -3.56 25.73 38.85
CA LYS A 368 -4.63 25.43 39.80
C LYS A 368 -4.34 26.25 41.04
N ALA A 369 -5.11 27.32 41.23
CA ALA A 369 -5.12 28.06 42.49
C ALA A 369 -5.42 27.07 43.62
N ALA A 370 -4.51 26.95 44.56
CA ALA A 370 -4.73 26.16 45.77
C ALA A 370 -5.99 26.66 46.49
N LYS A 371 -6.94 25.80 46.70
CA LYS A 371 -8.12 26.06 47.49
C LYS A 371 -7.68 26.40 48.91
N PRO A 372 -8.04 27.55 49.49
CA PRO A 372 -7.65 27.86 50.87
C PRO A 372 -8.23 26.84 51.82
N PRO A 373 -7.53 26.51 52.93
CA PRO A 373 -8.00 25.54 53.90
C PRO A 373 -9.30 26.06 54.58
N ALA A 374 -10.27 25.16 54.66
CA ALA A 374 -11.52 25.47 55.38
C ALA A 374 -11.24 25.73 56.87
N VAL A 375 -11.53 26.91 57.33
CA VAL A 375 -11.51 27.27 58.75
C VAL A 375 -12.67 26.52 59.41
N LYS A 376 -12.38 25.59 60.32
CA LYS A 376 -13.38 25.00 61.20
C LYS A 376 -13.72 26.08 62.27
N ALA A 377 -14.95 26.55 62.26
CA ALA A 377 -15.51 27.30 63.34
C ALA A 377 -15.79 26.34 64.52
N ALA A 378 -15.40 26.77 65.71
CA ALA A 378 -15.66 26.11 66.98
C ALA A 378 -17.12 26.21 67.40
#